data_e7108e5d107f768d1d5fc0e3a8e4800e
#
_entry.id   e7108e5d107f768d1d5fc0e3a8e4800e
#
_cell.length_a   1.000
_cell.length_b   1.000
_cell.length_c   1.000
_cell.angle_alpha   90.00
_cell.angle_beta   90.00
_cell.angle_gamma   90.00
#
_symmetry.space_group_name_H-M   'P 1'
#
loop_
_entity.id
_entity.type
_entity.pdbx_description
1 polymer ?
#
loop_
_entity_poly.entity_id
_entity_poly.type
_entity_poly.pdbx_seq_one_letter_code
_entity_poly.pdbx_strand_id
1 'polypeptide(L)'
;ARAGGAAVQAKAVAGAFEAARAAMVDPVVVAANRSAFVQLVLSNVFGQNAPAIAAAEATYEQMWAADVAAMVGYHGGASAAAAALAPWQQAVPGL
;
A
#
# COMPACT_ATOMS: atom_id res chain seq x y z
N ALA A 1 20.00 -26.78 -3.62
CA ALA A 1 18.93 -26.42 -4.56
C ALA A 1 17.73 -25.80 -3.85
N ARG A 2 17.22 -26.43 -2.78
CA ARG A 2 16.07 -25.89 -2.03
C ARG A 2 16.42 -24.67 -1.20
N ALA A 3 17.63 -24.66 -0.61
CA ALA A 3 18.10 -23.47 0.11
C ALA A 3 18.24 -22.28 -0.83
N GLY A 4 18.70 -22.51 -2.08
CA GLY A 4 18.75 -21.48 -3.09
C GLY A 4 17.36 -20.96 -3.46
N GLY A 5 16.37 -21.88 -3.59
CA GLY A 5 14.97 -21.52 -3.85
C GLY A 5 14.36 -20.69 -2.71
N ALA A 6 14.62 -21.07 -1.46
CA ALA A 6 14.14 -20.31 -0.30
C ALA A 6 14.75 -18.92 -0.26
N ALA A 7 16.03 -18.77 -0.59
CA ALA A 7 16.69 -17.47 -0.67
C ALA A 7 16.09 -16.58 -1.75
N VAL A 8 15.74 -17.15 -2.91
CA VAL A 8 15.06 -16.42 -4.00
C VAL A 8 13.71 -15.92 -3.53
N GLN A 9 12.93 -16.75 -2.82
CA GLN A 9 11.61 -16.32 -2.33
C GLN A 9 11.72 -15.27 -1.24
N ALA A 10 12.71 -15.34 -0.37
CA ALA A 10 12.97 -14.32 0.63
C ALA A 10 13.28 -12.96 -0.03
N LYS A 11 14.08 -12.96 -1.08
CA LYS A 11 14.37 -11.75 -1.86
C LYS A 11 13.14 -11.24 -2.58
N ALA A 12 12.28 -12.13 -3.07
CA ALA A 12 11.04 -11.75 -3.74
C ALA A 12 10.10 -11.01 -2.76
N VAL A 13 9.96 -11.51 -1.52
CA VAL A 13 9.15 -10.84 -0.50
C VAL A 13 9.75 -9.49 -0.13
N ALA A 14 11.07 -9.41 0.05
CA ALA A 14 11.76 -8.15 0.34
C ALA A 14 11.54 -7.13 -0.79
N GLY A 15 11.62 -7.57 -2.05
CA GLY A 15 11.36 -6.72 -3.20
C GLY A 15 9.91 -6.25 -3.27
N ALA A 16 8.95 -7.12 -2.96
CA ALA A 16 7.53 -6.76 -2.89
C ALA A 16 7.28 -5.74 -1.80
N PHE A 17 7.91 -5.90 -0.63
CA PHE A 17 7.83 -4.94 0.48
C PHE A 17 8.38 -3.57 0.08
N GLU A 18 9.56 -3.53 -0.54
CA GLU A 18 10.17 -2.27 -0.95
C GLU A 18 9.33 -1.57 -2.02
N ALA A 19 8.76 -2.31 -2.97
CA ALA A 19 7.87 -1.76 -3.98
C ALA A 19 6.60 -1.17 -3.36
N ALA A 20 6.00 -1.88 -2.41
CA ALA A 20 4.80 -1.40 -1.70
C ALA A 20 5.11 -0.15 -0.89
N ARG A 21 6.23 -0.15 -0.18
CA ARG A 21 6.69 0.99 0.61
C ARG A 21 6.89 2.22 -0.27
N ALA A 22 7.51 2.05 -1.43
CA ALA A 22 7.73 3.15 -2.38
C ALA A 22 6.43 3.68 -2.99
N ALA A 23 5.40 2.83 -3.10
CA ALA A 23 4.10 3.19 -3.66
C ALA A 23 3.15 3.84 -2.63
N MET A 24 3.46 3.75 -1.34
CA MET A 24 2.64 4.38 -0.30
C MET A 24 2.73 5.90 -0.38
N VAL A 25 1.60 6.56 -0.15
CA VAL A 25 1.57 8.02 -0.07
C VAL A 25 2.28 8.46 1.21
N ASP A 26 3.14 9.49 1.10
CA ASP A 26 3.84 10.04 2.26
C ASP A 26 2.82 10.54 3.29
N PRO A 27 2.94 10.14 4.58
CA PRO A 27 2.04 10.59 5.63
C PRO A 27 1.97 12.12 5.76
N VAL A 28 3.03 12.85 5.44
CA VAL A 28 3.05 14.32 5.46
C VAL A 28 2.07 14.86 4.41
N VAL A 29 2.00 14.25 3.23
CA VAL A 29 1.07 14.65 2.16
C VAL A 29 -0.38 14.39 2.59
N VAL A 30 -0.66 13.25 3.22
CA VAL A 30 -1.98 12.94 3.76
C VAL A 30 -2.38 13.95 4.83
N ALA A 31 -1.48 14.26 5.76
CA ALA A 31 -1.72 15.24 6.83
C ALA A 31 -1.99 16.64 6.25
N ALA A 32 -1.22 17.06 5.24
CA ALA A 32 -1.44 18.35 4.58
C ALA A 32 -2.80 18.41 3.90
N ASN A 33 -3.22 17.33 3.25
CA ASN A 33 -4.55 17.26 2.63
C ASN A 33 -5.66 17.39 3.68
N ARG A 34 -5.54 16.70 4.83
CA ARG A 34 -6.53 16.77 5.89
C ARG A 34 -6.58 18.16 6.52
N SER A 35 -5.43 18.80 6.73
CA SER A 35 -5.35 20.15 7.26
C SER A 35 -6.01 21.15 6.30
N ALA A 36 -5.74 21.06 5.01
CA ALA A 36 -6.36 21.92 4.00
C ALA A 36 -7.87 21.71 3.95
N PHE A 37 -8.34 20.47 4.04
CA PHE A 37 -9.76 20.15 4.08
C PHE A 37 -10.45 20.84 5.27
N VAL A 38 -9.89 20.72 6.46
CA VAL A 38 -10.45 21.35 7.68
C VAL A 38 -10.51 22.86 7.52
N GLN A 39 -9.46 23.49 7.01
CA GLN A 39 -9.43 24.95 6.80
C GLN A 39 -10.48 25.38 5.79
N LEU A 40 -10.68 24.64 4.72
CA LEU A 40 -11.70 24.93 3.71
C LEU A 40 -13.10 24.82 4.30
N VAL A 41 -13.35 23.83 5.14
CA VAL A 41 -14.65 23.67 5.81
C VAL A 41 -14.90 24.82 6.78
N LEU A 42 -13.91 25.17 7.60
CA LEU A 42 -14.04 26.22 8.62
C LEU A 42 -14.23 27.61 7.99
N SER A 43 -13.62 27.85 6.82
CA SER A 43 -13.74 29.15 6.13
C SER A 43 -14.89 29.20 5.14
N ASN A 44 -15.71 28.16 5.04
CA ASN A 44 -16.80 28.05 4.07
C ASN A 44 -18.07 28.75 4.57
N VAL A 45 -17.96 30.05 4.87
CA VAL A 45 -19.03 30.80 5.52
C VAL A 45 -20.25 30.97 4.63
N PHE A 46 -20.04 31.14 3.32
CA PHE A 46 -21.11 31.35 2.35
C PHE A 46 -21.22 30.21 1.33
N GLY A 47 -20.61 29.06 1.60
CA GLY A 47 -20.62 27.92 0.66
C GLY A 47 -19.68 28.09 -0.53
N GLN A 48 -18.84 29.13 -0.56
CA GLN A 48 -17.95 29.42 -1.69
C GLN A 48 -16.84 28.41 -1.88
N ASN A 49 -16.50 27.63 -0.83
CA ASN A 49 -15.43 26.64 -0.89
C ASN A 49 -15.90 25.25 -1.31
N ALA A 50 -17.18 25.07 -1.62
CA ALA A 50 -17.72 23.75 -1.93
C ALA A 50 -16.95 23.01 -3.03
N PRO A 51 -16.57 23.64 -4.18
CA PRO A 51 -15.76 22.95 -5.18
C PRO A 51 -14.37 22.57 -4.67
N ALA A 52 -13.73 23.41 -3.86
CA ALA A 52 -12.42 23.14 -3.30
C ALA A 52 -12.48 22.02 -2.25
N ILE A 53 -13.54 21.96 -1.45
CA ILE A 53 -13.79 20.89 -0.50
C ILE A 53 -13.95 19.55 -1.24
N ALA A 54 -14.75 19.54 -2.30
CA ALA A 54 -14.93 18.34 -3.10
C ALA A 54 -13.61 17.86 -3.75
N ALA A 55 -12.77 18.80 -4.21
CA ALA A 55 -11.48 18.48 -4.77
C ALA A 55 -10.54 17.89 -3.71
N ALA A 56 -10.54 18.41 -2.49
CA ALA A 56 -9.74 17.89 -1.38
C ALA A 56 -10.19 16.47 -1.00
N GLU A 57 -11.50 16.21 -0.97
CA GLU A 57 -12.04 14.87 -0.73
C GLU A 57 -11.62 13.89 -1.82
N ALA A 58 -11.71 14.29 -3.09
CA ALA A 58 -11.31 13.45 -4.22
C ALA A 58 -9.81 13.10 -4.14
N THR A 59 -8.96 14.07 -3.76
CA THR A 59 -7.53 13.84 -3.56
C THR A 59 -7.28 12.83 -2.44
N TYR A 60 -8.00 12.95 -1.33
CA TYR A 60 -7.90 12.00 -0.23
C TYR A 60 -8.28 10.58 -0.66
N GLU A 61 -9.38 10.45 -1.41
CA GLU A 61 -9.81 9.15 -1.94
C GLU A 61 -8.78 8.54 -2.88
N GLN A 62 -8.13 9.35 -3.70
CA GLN A 62 -7.06 8.88 -4.59
C GLN A 62 -5.86 8.39 -3.82
N MET A 63 -5.46 9.08 -2.75
CA MET A 63 -4.36 8.65 -1.87
C MET A 63 -4.70 7.33 -1.18
N TRP A 64 -5.92 7.19 -0.68
CA TRP A 64 -6.39 5.97 -0.07
C TRP A 64 -6.38 4.81 -1.07
N ALA A 65 -6.88 5.04 -2.28
CA ALA A 65 -6.88 4.02 -3.33
C ALA A 65 -5.46 3.59 -3.72
N ALA A 66 -4.51 4.53 -3.77
CA ALA A 66 -3.10 4.21 -4.04
C ALA A 66 -2.51 3.32 -2.94
N ASP A 67 -2.82 3.61 -1.68
CA ASP A 67 -2.34 2.80 -0.55
C ASP A 67 -2.96 1.41 -0.55
N VAL A 68 -4.24 1.30 -0.85
CA VAL A 68 -4.91 -0.01 -0.98
C VAL A 68 -4.27 -0.82 -2.12
N ALA A 69 -4.03 -0.19 -3.27
CA ALA A 69 -3.39 -0.86 -4.40
C ALA A 69 -1.97 -1.35 -4.05
N ALA A 70 -1.20 -0.54 -3.31
CA ALA A 70 0.13 -0.93 -2.85
C ALA A 70 0.06 -2.16 -1.94
N MET A 71 -0.89 -2.21 -1.01
CA MET A 71 -1.06 -3.33 -0.10
C MET A 71 -1.57 -4.59 -0.82
N VAL A 72 -2.45 -4.44 -1.80
CA VAL A 72 -2.90 -5.56 -2.63
C VAL A 72 -1.74 -6.15 -3.41
N GLY A 73 -0.88 -5.31 -3.99
CA GLY A 73 0.31 -5.74 -4.69
C GLY A 73 1.29 -6.48 -3.78
N TYR A 74 1.50 -5.95 -2.58
CA TYR A 74 2.36 -6.60 -1.58
C TYR A 74 1.80 -7.97 -1.18
N HIS A 75 0.52 -8.05 -0.89
CA HIS A 75 -0.14 -9.31 -0.52
C HIS A 75 0.00 -10.34 -1.63
N GLY A 76 -0.20 -9.94 -2.90
CA GLY A 76 -0.04 -10.83 -4.05
C GLY A 76 1.38 -11.38 -4.16
N GLY A 77 2.39 -10.52 -4.02
CA GLY A 77 3.80 -10.92 -4.07
C GLY A 77 4.19 -11.84 -2.92
N ALA A 78 3.76 -11.52 -1.71
CA ALA A 78 4.03 -12.33 -0.53
C ALA A 78 3.34 -13.70 -0.61
N SER A 79 2.11 -13.74 -1.09
CA SER A 79 1.35 -14.99 -1.27
C SER A 79 1.98 -15.88 -2.34
N ALA A 80 2.44 -15.31 -3.43
CA ALA A 80 3.13 -16.06 -4.48
C ALA A 80 4.43 -16.67 -3.96
N ALA A 81 5.20 -15.91 -3.17
CA ALA A 81 6.44 -16.41 -2.57
C ALA A 81 6.16 -17.53 -1.57
N ALA A 82 5.12 -17.39 -0.74
CA ALA A 82 4.71 -18.43 0.21
C ALA A 82 4.27 -19.71 -0.52
N ALA A 83 3.52 -19.59 -1.60
CA ALA A 83 3.10 -20.73 -2.40
C ALA A 83 4.29 -21.47 -3.03
N ALA A 84 5.33 -20.72 -3.43
CA ALA A 84 6.55 -21.31 -4.00
C ALA A 84 7.35 -22.10 -2.94
N LEU A 85 7.17 -21.84 -1.65
CA LEU A 85 7.80 -22.59 -0.58
C LEU A 85 7.03 -23.87 -0.20
N ALA A 86 5.76 -24.00 -0.59
CA ALA A 86 4.95 -25.18 -0.28
C ALA A 86 5.61 -26.50 -0.74
N PRO A 87 6.21 -26.61 -1.95
CA PRO A 87 6.91 -27.83 -2.37
C PRO A 87 8.06 -28.22 -1.46
N TRP A 88 8.72 -27.28 -0.80
CA TRP A 88 9.75 -27.59 0.19
C TRP A 88 9.20 -28.44 1.33
N GLN A 89 8.09 -28.05 1.91
CA GLN A 89 7.45 -28.78 2.99
C GLN A 89 7.00 -30.18 2.56
N GLN A 90 6.48 -30.29 1.34
CA GLN A 90 6.03 -31.56 0.77
C GLN A 90 7.21 -32.50 0.49
N ALA A 91 8.39 -31.93 0.21
CA ALA A 91 9.57 -32.70 -0.14
C ALA A 91 10.32 -33.24 1.07
N VAL A 92 9.93 -32.88 2.29
CA VAL A 92 10.51 -33.37 3.54
C VAL A 92 9.41 -34.00 4.43
N PRO A 93 8.72 -35.04 3.95
CA PRO A 93 7.66 -35.66 4.70
C PRO A 93 8.21 -36.28 5.99
N GLY A 94 7.44 -36.20 7.06
CA GLY A 94 7.83 -36.75 8.34
C GLY A 94 8.58 -35.79 9.26
N LEU A 95 8.80 -34.56 8.81
CA LEU A 95 9.40 -33.51 9.65
C LEU A 95 8.36 -32.67 10.42
#